data_3aa300884794d2928fc11acf4df52b8e
#
_entry.id   3aa300884794d2928fc11acf4df52b8e
#
_cell.length_a   1.000
_cell.length_b   1.000
_cell.length_c   1.000
_cell.angle_alpha   90.00
_cell.angle_beta   90.00
_cell.angle_gamma   90.00
#
_symmetry.space_group_name_H-M   'P 1'
#
loop_
_entity.id
_entity.type
_entity.pdbx_description
1 polymer ?
#
loop_
_entity_poly.entity_id
_entity_poly.type
_entity_poly.pdbx_seq_one_letter_code
_entity_poly.pdbx_strand_id
1 'polypeptide(L)'
;MSNRNNRRPILIPIAGVFLALAVASHLASPSRPSRSTSAIYAETNQIKVVEEGDMCLPNTVLASLQAAIPTRQSVVGGDVVPIRSVEDSYYSLHSVSVDPMNNRVVMTDANRGGILFYDITSGNKTSAVTDPLWHIRGPATGMMFVAGVATDPRRREVFTVDNDIGDRMMVFPYDVDGNVKPKRVLSVPHGAWGLALNLQRDEIAISIEHPNIVAVFKRDAMGLEAPKRVIHGPHAGLEDPHGIVFDAAADEILVANHGNWAPLDREEAGEGDETIPGRFDPPSITSYPGEAVGDAKPTRTIQGSQTHLNWPMGMSLDALHDEIVVANYGDNSVLVFHRADNGNVAPVRVIRGEQTGILGPMGVAIDTQNDELWVTNYRDHSAVVFSRTATGNIAPKRIVRNAPPGTPAVGFGNPGAIAYDSKRKEILVPN
;
A
#
# COMPACT_ATOMS: atom_id res chain seq x y z
N MET A 1 -55.66 -4.27 51.55
CA MET A 1 -56.80 -3.96 50.68
C MET A 1 -56.30 -3.37 49.38
N SER A 2 -56.74 -3.94 48.31
CA SER A 2 -56.75 -3.50 46.90
C SER A 2 -55.47 -3.57 46.11
N ASN A 3 -55.47 -4.57 45.40
CA ASN A 3 -54.84 -4.98 44.14
C ASN A 3 -55.10 -4.00 42.98
N ARG A 4 -54.11 -3.65 42.17
CA ARG A 4 -54.32 -3.39 40.73
C ARG A 4 -53.04 -3.49 39.90
N ASN A 5 -53.03 -4.48 39.09
CA ASN A 5 -52.34 -4.75 37.80
C ASN A 5 -51.67 -3.57 37.14
N ASN A 6 -50.41 -3.77 36.77
CA ASN A 6 -49.74 -3.04 35.72
C ASN A 6 -49.19 -4.02 34.67
N ARG A 7 -49.91 -4.06 33.54
CA ARG A 7 -49.48 -4.83 32.35
C ARG A 7 -48.38 -4.05 31.61
N ARG A 8 -47.26 -4.69 31.39
CA ARG A 8 -46.23 -4.21 30.45
C ARG A 8 -46.57 -4.68 29.05
N PRO A 9 -46.41 -3.86 28.00
CA PRO A 9 -46.53 -4.32 26.62
C PRO A 9 -45.29 -5.10 26.19
N ILE A 10 -45.52 -6.24 25.57
CA ILE A 10 -44.53 -7.10 24.95
C ILE A 10 -44.30 -6.52 23.54
N LEU A 11 -43.08 -6.08 23.25
CA LEU A 11 -42.63 -5.78 21.89
C LEU A 11 -42.16 -7.08 21.24
N ILE A 12 -42.85 -7.48 20.20
CA ILE A 12 -42.46 -8.61 19.32
C ILE A 12 -41.60 -8.03 18.20
N PRO A 13 -40.39 -8.55 17.94
CA PRO A 13 -39.65 -8.16 16.74
C PRO A 13 -40.22 -8.91 15.53
N ILE A 14 -40.58 -8.15 14.50
CA ILE A 14 -41.00 -8.66 13.22
C ILE A 14 -39.73 -9.07 12.46
N ALA A 15 -39.49 -10.38 12.35
CA ALA A 15 -38.51 -10.95 11.45
C ALA A 15 -39.12 -10.98 10.04
N GLY A 16 -38.56 -10.17 9.13
CA GLY A 16 -38.90 -10.21 7.71
C GLY A 16 -38.33 -11.45 7.05
N VAL A 17 -39.21 -12.38 6.69
CA VAL A 17 -38.87 -13.56 5.87
C VAL A 17 -38.93 -13.13 4.41
N PHE A 18 -37.78 -13.08 3.72
CA PHE A 18 -37.74 -13.04 2.28
C PHE A 18 -37.88 -14.45 1.74
N LEU A 19 -39.04 -14.72 1.14
CA LEU A 19 -39.37 -15.96 0.44
C LEU A 19 -38.79 -15.86 -0.97
N ALA A 20 -37.69 -16.55 -1.27
CA ALA A 20 -37.21 -16.76 -2.62
C ALA A 20 -37.95 -17.95 -3.24
N LEU A 21 -38.79 -17.70 -4.23
CA LEU A 21 -39.39 -18.74 -5.07
C LEU A 21 -38.32 -19.31 -6.01
N ALA A 22 -37.84 -20.50 -5.74
CA ALA A 22 -37.10 -21.32 -6.69
C ALA A 22 -38.06 -22.02 -7.64
N VAL A 23 -38.12 -21.61 -8.89
CA VAL A 23 -38.73 -22.35 -9.97
C VAL A 23 -37.68 -23.31 -10.56
N ALA A 24 -37.74 -24.56 -10.22
CA ALA A 24 -36.93 -25.58 -10.85
C ALA A 24 -37.52 -25.93 -12.23
N SER A 25 -36.89 -25.45 -13.30
CA SER A 25 -37.08 -25.99 -14.64
C SER A 25 -35.86 -26.84 -15.00
N HIS A 26 -36.04 -28.14 -14.99
CA HIS A 26 -35.11 -29.14 -15.57
C HIS A 26 -35.07 -28.92 -17.08
N LEU A 27 -34.00 -28.27 -17.57
CA LEU A 27 -33.57 -28.40 -18.97
C LEU A 27 -32.09 -28.73 -18.94
N ALA A 28 -31.78 -29.90 -19.49
CA ALA A 28 -30.42 -30.37 -19.67
C ALA A 28 -29.64 -29.33 -20.49
N SER A 29 -28.65 -28.72 -19.88
CA SER A 29 -27.70 -27.82 -20.57
C SER A 29 -26.63 -28.67 -21.22
N PRO A 30 -26.31 -28.42 -22.51
CA PRO A 30 -25.11 -29.00 -23.09
C PRO A 30 -23.90 -28.38 -22.40
N SER A 31 -22.89 -29.21 -22.11
CA SER A 31 -21.59 -28.83 -21.57
C SER A 31 -21.01 -27.67 -22.39
N ARG A 32 -20.93 -26.46 -21.81
CA ARG A 32 -20.15 -25.39 -22.38
C ARG A 32 -18.67 -25.73 -22.28
N PRO A 33 -17.91 -25.63 -23.35
CA PRO A 33 -16.46 -25.65 -23.24
C PRO A 33 -16.04 -24.47 -22.36
N SER A 34 -15.13 -24.71 -21.43
CA SER A 34 -14.47 -23.68 -20.65
C SER A 34 -13.86 -22.68 -21.63
N ARG A 35 -14.35 -21.44 -21.61
CA ARG A 35 -13.67 -20.35 -22.32
C ARG A 35 -12.49 -19.95 -21.45
N SER A 36 -11.30 -20.41 -21.82
CA SER A 36 -10.08 -19.76 -21.39
C SER A 36 -10.10 -18.34 -21.93
N THR A 37 -10.06 -17.35 -21.07
CA THR A 37 -9.81 -15.96 -21.43
C THR A 37 -8.34 -15.87 -21.79
N SER A 38 -8.03 -15.77 -23.06
CA SER A 38 -6.65 -15.68 -23.56
C SER A 38 -6.33 -14.24 -23.95
N ALA A 39 -5.26 -13.69 -23.43
CA ALA A 39 -4.72 -12.41 -23.86
C ALA A 39 -3.93 -12.60 -25.17
N ILE A 40 -4.04 -11.66 -26.09
CA ILE A 40 -3.41 -11.71 -27.43
C ILE A 40 -2.23 -10.73 -27.46
N TYR A 41 -1.02 -11.25 -27.69
CA TYR A 41 0.20 -10.47 -27.89
C TYR A 41 0.70 -10.63 -29.32
N ALA A 42 1.14 -9.53 -29.91
CA ALA A 42 1.70 -9.53 -31.27
C ALA A 42 3.24 -9.54 -31.20
N GLU A 43 3.83 -10.64 -31.54
CA GLU A 43 5.27 -10.77 -31.75
C GLU A 43 5.53 -10.96 -33.26
N THR A 44 6.30 -10.08 -33.89
CA THR A 44 6.75 -10.18 -35.27
C THR A 44 5.70 -10.71 -36.27
N ASN A 45 4.62 -9.97 -36.48
CA ASN A 45 3.54 -10.29 -37.42
C ASN A 45 2.73 -11.58 -37.14
N GLN A 46 2.90 -12.21 -35.97
CA GLN A 46 2.05 -13.34 -35.56
C GLN A 46 1.43 -13.05 -34.23
N ILE A 47 0.13 -13.32 -34.10
CA ILE A 47 -0.62 -13.21 -32.86
C ILE A 47 -0.39 -14.49 -32.05
N LYS A 48 0.26 -14.37 -30.89
CA LYS A 48 0.33 -15.44 -29.90
C LYS A 48 -0.78 -15.26 -28.87
N VAL A 49 -1.49 -16.34 -28.59
CA VAL A 49 -2.48 -16.38 -27.50
C VAL A 49 -1.77 -16.90 -26.26
N VAL A 50 -1.78 -16.14 -25.19
CA VAL A 50 -1.19 -16.50 -23.89
C VAL A 50 -2.34 -16.76 -22.93
N GLU A 51 -2.29 -17.84 -22.17
CA GLU A 51 -3.29 -18.16 -21.17
C GLU A 51 -3.12 -17.29 -19.91
N GLU A 52 -4.21 -16.98 -19.23
CA GLU A 52 -4.31 -16.01 -18.14
C GLU A 52 -3.39 -16.31 -16.94
N GLY A 53 -2.94 -17.56 -16.78
CA GLY A 53 -2.01 -17.96 -15.70
C GLY A 53 -0.57 -17.47 -15.86
N ASP A 54 -0.20 -16.90 -17.02
CA ASP A 54 1.18 -16.51 -17.33
C ASP A 54 1.44 -15.00 -17.15
N MET A 55 0.50 -14.25 -16.59
CA MET A 55 0.63 -12.79 -16.44
C MET A 55 1.62 -12.34 -15.35
N CYS A 56 2.09 -13.26 -14.52
CA CYS A 56 3.22 -13.02 -13.61
C CYS A 56 4.53 -13.58 -14.18
N LEU A 57 4.93 -13.09 -15.34
CA LEU A 57 6.17 -13.51 -15.99
C LEU A 57 7.40 -13.01 -15.22
N PRO A 58 8.49 -13.82 -15.13
CA PRO A 58 9.76 -13.34 -14.59
C PRO A 58 10.21 -12.04 -15.28
N ASN A 59 10.80 -11.12 -14.53
CA ASN A 59 11.23 -9.79 -15.02
C ASN A 59 12.04 -9.82 -16.32
N THR A 60 12.76 -10.90 -16.61
CA THR A 60 13.51 -11.09 -17.86
C THR A 60 12.61 -11.22 -19.07
N VAL A 61 11.40 -11.76 -18.92
CA VAL A 61 10.44 -11.91 -20.02
C VAL A 61 9.64 -10.63 -20.21
N LEU A 62 9.23 -9.95 -19.12
CA LEU A 62 8.62 -8.63 -19.17
C LEU A 62 9.55 -7.60 -19.82
N ALA A 63 10.83 -7.61 -19.49
CA ALA A 63 11.82 -6.72 -20.11
C ALA A 63 12.03 -6.99 -21.60
N SER A 64 12.03 -8.25 -22.02
CA SER A 64 12.11 -8.60 -23.45
C SER A 64 10.83 -8.23 -24.22
N LEU A 65 9.66 -8.31 -23.57
CA LEU A 65 8.38 -7.87 -24.13
C LEU A 65 8.31 -6.34 -24.25
N GLN A 66 8.75 -5.60 -23.22
CA GLN A 66 8.80 -4.13 -23.26
C GLN A 66 9.83 -3.61 -24.28
N ALA A 67 10.94 -4.31 -24.46
CA ALA A 67 11.93 -3.96 -25.49
C ALA A 67 11.48 -4.33 -26.91
N ALA A 68 10.56 -5.29 -27.05
CA ALA A 68 10.05 -5.75 -28.33
C ALA A 68 8.78 -5.04 -28.81
N ILE A 69 8.17 -4.16 -27.97
CA ILE A 69 7.03 -3.35 -28.41
C ILE A 69 7.58 -2.20 -29.27
N PRO A 70 7.52 -2.29 -30.62
CA PRO A 70 7.77 -1.11 -31.41
C PRO A 70 6.69 -0.09 -31.08
N THR A 71 7.04 1.18 -30.99
CA THR A 71 6.13 2.33 -30.93
C THR A 71 5.25 2.40 -32.19
N ARG A 72 4.52 1.34 -32.49
CA ARG A 72 3.51 1.34 -33.54
C ARG A 72 2.21 1.80 -32.90
N GLN A 73 1.67 2.92 -33.36
CA GLN A 73 0.29 3.29 -33.14
C GLN A 73 -0.58 2.04 -33.39
N SER A 74 -1.21 1.53 -32.34
CA SER A 74 -2.13 0.42 -32.50
C SER A 74 -3.33 0.91 -33.30
N VAL A 75 -3.72 0.13 -34.30
CA VAL A 75 -4.85 0.46 -35.17
C VAL A 75 -6.21 0.36 -34.42
N VAL A 76 -6.19 -0.22 -33.22
CA VAL A 76 -7.39 -0.42 -32.40
C VAL A 76 -7.08 0.02 -30.97
N GLY A 77 -7.47 1.23 -30.65
CA GLY A 77 -7.15 1.85 -29.37
C GLY A 77 -5.73 2.39 -29.34
N GLY A 78 -5.25 2.82 -28.25
CA GLY A 78 -3.93 3.44 -28.08
C GLY A 78 -4.07 4.74 -27.35
N ASP A 79 -3.17 5.67 -27.56
CA ASP A 79 -3.09 6.96 -26.85
C ASP A 79 -4.32 7.86 -27.15
N VAL A 80 -5.51 7.38 -26.77
CA VAL A 80 -6.74 8.16 -26.87
C VAL A 80 -6.82 9.07 -25.67
N VAL A 81 -6.64 10.36 -25.90
CA VAL A 81 -6.80 11.37 -24.86
C VAL A 81 -8.26 11.39 -24.39
N PRO A 82 -8.53 11.31 -23.08
CA PRO A 82 -9.90 11.39 -22.58
C PRO A 82 -10.53 12.74 -22.95
N ILE A 83 -11.82 12.72 -23.33
CA ILE A 83 -12.58 13.93 -23.67
C ILE A 83 -12.72 14.82 -22.43
N ARG A 84 -12.80 14.21 -21.26
CA ARG A 84 -12.88 14.85 -19.95
C ARG A 84 -12.21 13.97 -18.91
N SER A 85 -11.46 14.56 -18.01
CA SER A 85 -11.01 13.91 -16.79
C SER A 85 -11.59 14.62 -15.56
N VAL A 86 -11.88 13.85 -14.54
CA VAL A 86 -12.22 14.36 -13.21
C VAL A 86 -11.06 13.95 -12.32
N GLU A 87 -10.31 14.92 -11.84
CA GLU A 87 -9.20 14.69 -10.94
C GLU A 87 -9.59 15.15 -9.54
N ASP A 88 -9.11 14.43 -8.51
CA ASP A 88 -9.07 14.99 -7.17
C ASP A 88 -8.10 16.17 -7.19
N SER A 89 -8.59 17.34 -6.82
CA SER A 89 -7.78 18.57 -6.80
C SER A 89 -6.74 18.56 -5.68
N TYR A 90 -6.84 17.63 -4.74
CA TYR A 90 -6.06 17.59 -3.53
C TYR A 90 -5.20 16.31 -3.45
N TYR A 91 -4.14 16.40 -2.66
CA TYR A 91 -3.21 15.29 -2.47
C TYR A 91 -3.79 14.24 -1.54
N SER A 92 -3.64 12.98 -1.89
CA SER A 92 -3.95 11.84 -1.00
C SER A 92 -2.65 11.29 -0.43
N LEU A 93 -2.35 11.69 0.80
CA LEU A 93 -1.09 11.36 1.46
C LEU A 93 -1.04 9.86 1.80
N HIS A 94 -0.05 9.18 1.21
CA HIS A 94 0.11 7.75 1.35
C HIS A 94 1.24 7.40 2.33
N SER A 95 2.48 7.55 1.93
CA SER A 95 3.64 7.22 2.76
C SER A 95 4.33 8.47 3.28
N VAL A 96 5.14 8.32 4.32
CA VAL A 96 5.90 9.42 4.93
C VAL A 96 7.29 8.97 5.35
N SER A 97 8.28 9.83 5.08
CA SER A 97 9.65 9.70 5.57
C SER A 97 10.08 11.02 6.21
N VAL A 98 10.72 10.93 7.37
CA VAL A 98 11.23 12.10 8.11
C VAL A 98 12.75 12.13 8.00
N ASP A 99 13.27 13.31 7.65
CA ASP A 99 14.71 13.60 7.57
C ASP A 99 15.07 14.77 8.49
N PRO A 100 15.39 14.51 9.75
CA PRO A 100 15.79 15.56 10.69
C PRO A 100 17.11 16.25 10.32
N MET A 101 18.01 15.55 9.61
CA MET A 101 19.29 16.11 9.20
C MET A 101 19.13 17.31 8.24
N ASN A 102 18.16 17.22 7.34
CA ASN A 102 17.88 18.27 6.35
C ASN A 102 16.61 19.07 6.68
N ASN A 103 16.01 18.87 7.84
CA ASN A 103 14.79 19.54 8.29
C ASN A 103 13.62 19.32 7.32
N ARG A 104 13.39 18.06 6.89
CA ARG A 104 12.37 17.71 5.89
C ARG A 104 11.46 16.59 6.35
N VAL A 105 10.21 16.72 5.93
CA VAL A 105 9.25 15.60 5.86
C VAL A 105 8.87 15.43 4.41
N VAL A 106 8.94 14.20 3.92
CA VAL A 106 8.65 13.83 2.54
C VAL A 106 7.48 12.87 2.54
N MET A 107 6.47 13.16 1.75
CA MET A 107 5.25 12.36 1.63
C MET A 107 4.96 12.04 0.17
N THR A 108 4.35 10.89 -0.09
CA THR A 108 3.83 10.53 -1.41
C THR A 108 2.36 10.90 -1.54
N ASP A 109 2.00 11.32 -2.75
CA ASP A 109 0.61 11.53 -3.18
C ASP A 109 0.24 10.41 -4.16
N ALA A 110 -0.55 9.45 -3.70
CA ALA A 110 -0.93 8.29 -4.50
C ALA A 110 -1.92 8.64 -5.63
N ASN A 111 -2.82 9.61 -5.41
CA ASN A 111 -3.86 9.95 -6.41
C ASN A 111 -3.33 10.71 -7.62
N ARG A 112 -2.35 11.57 -7.41
CA ARG A 112 -1.86 12.48 -8.45
C ARG A 112 -0.44 12.15 -8.92
N GLY A 113 0.13 11.07 -8.37
CA GLY A 113 1.46 10.61 -8.70
C GLY A 113 2.54 11.67 -8.38
N GLY A 114 2.78 11.92 -7.09
CA GLY A 114 3.69 12.98 -6.68
C GLY A 114 4.47 12.73 -5.40
N ILE A 115 5.48 13.56 -5.18
CA ILE A 115 6.28 13.62 -3.95
C ILE A 115 6.21 15.04 -3.40
N LEU A 116 5.80 15.17 -2.15
CA LEU A 116 5.62 16.44 -1.46
C LEU A 116 6.69 16.60 -0.39
N PHE A 117 7.34 17.77 -0.36
CA PHE A 117 8.33 18.12 0.66
C PHE A 117 7.78 19.19 1.56
N TYR A 118 7.88 18.98 2.86
CA TYR A 118 7.53 19.94 3.90
C TYR A 118 8.72 20.23 4.80
N ASP A 119 8.70 21.38 5.45
CA ASP A 119 9.55 21.61 6.62
C ASP A 119 9.10 20.69 7.77
N ILE A 120 10.03 20.18 8.56
CA ILE A 120 9.74 19.24 9.67
C ILE A 120 8.83 19.87 10.74
N THR A 121 8.75 21.21 10.79
CA THR A 121 7.87 21.95 11.70
C THR A 121 6.50 22.28 11.09
N SER A 122 6.26 21.90 9.83
CA SER A 122 5.02 22.19 9.12
C SER A 122 3.78 21.68 9.85
N GLY A 123 2.65 22.33 9.58
CA GLY A 123 1.35 22.04 10.17
C GLY A 123 0.93 23.05 11.22
N ASN A 124 -0.33 23.00 11.61
CA ASN A 124 -0.94 23.92 12.55
C ASN A 124 -2.01 23.22 13.40
N LYS A 125 -2.54 23.91 14.41
CA LYS A 125 -3.58 23.40 15.30
C LYS A 125 -5.01 23.58 14.77
N THR A 126 -5.17 24.43 13.75
CA THR A 126 -6.49 24.83 13.24
C THR A 126 -6.95 24.02 12.03
N SER A 127 -6.15 23.09 11.57
CA SER A 127 -6.37 22.34 10.32
C SER A 127 -6.46 23.23 9.07
N ALA A 128 -5.86 24.43 9.10
CA ALA A 128 -5.72 25.23 7.90
C ALA A 128 -4.81 24.51 6.89
N VAL A 129 -5.02 24.76 5.61
CA VAL A 129 -4.22 24.17 4.54
C VAL A 129 -2.75 24.59 4.71
N THR A 130 -1.85 23.64 4.48
CA THR A 130 -0.41 23.81 4.56
C THR A 130 0.19 23.48 3.20
N ASP A 131 0.79 24.44 2.54
CA ASP A 131 1.44 24.23 1.25
C ASP A 131 2.78 23.51 1.42
N PRO A 132 3.12 22.57 0.50
CA PRO A 132 4.44 21.98 0.47
C PRO A 132 5.50 23.00 0.03
N LEU A 133 6.74 22.78 0.44
CA LEU A 133 7.90 23.57 -0.01
C LEU A 133 8.22 23.28 -1.49
N TRP A 134 8.14 22.00 -1.86
CA TRP A 134 8.35 21.50 -3.22
C TRP A 134 7.38 20.37 -3.51
N HIS A 135 7.04 20.25 -4.77
CA HIS A 135 6.15 19.21 -5.25
C HIS A 135 6.69 18.65 -6.58
N ILE A 136 7.29 17.46 -6.53
CA ILE A 136 7.71 16.74 -7.72
C ILE A 136 6.49 16.05 -8.31
N ARG A 137 6.05 16.46 -9.51
CA ARG A 137 4.87 15.92 -10.18
C ARG A 137 4.90 16.23 -11.66
N GLY A 138 4.33 15.37 -12.48
CA GLY A 138 4.11 15.59 -13.90
C GLY A 138 4.64 14.45 -14.77
N PRO A 139 4.32 14.43 -16.07
CA PRO A 139 4.57 13.28 -16.94
C PRO A 139 6.06 12.91 -17.11
N ALA A 140 6.98 13.86 -16.97
CA ALA A 140 8.41 13.55 -17.06
C ALA A 140 8.95 12.80 -15.85
N THR A 141 8.24 12.81 -14.71
CA THR A 141 8.62 12.07 -13.52
C THR A 141 8.48 10.56 -13.73
N GLY A 142 7.53 10.15 -14.55
CA GLY A 142 7.15 8.75 -14.74
C GLY A 142 6.37 8.16 -13.57
N MET A 143 6.05 8.95 -12.54
CA MET A 143 5.24 8.50 -11.40
C MET A 143 3.77 8.34 -11.80
N MET A 144 3.14 7.29 -11.29
CA MET A 144 1.73 6.97 -11.51
C MET A 144 1.02 6.75 -10.16
N PHE A 145 1.08 5.56 -9.60
CA PHE A 145 0.55 5.27 -8.26
C PHE A 145 1.71 5.10 -7.26
N VAL A 146 2.12 6.19 -6.66
CA VAL A 146 3.29 6.22 -5.76
C VAL A 146 2.90 5.74 -4.37
N ALA A 147 3.42 4.60 -3.96
CA ALA A 147 3.16 4.01 -2.66
C ALA A 147 4.21 4.41 -1.62
N GLY A 148 5.28 3.64 -1.48
CA GLY A 148 6.30 3.84 -0.47
C GLY A 148 7.25 5.01 -0.73
N VAL A 149 7.82 5.57 0.34
CA VAL A 149 8.88 6.58 0.27
C VAL A 149 9.95 6.34 1.33
N ALA A 150 11.22 6.53 0.95
CA ALA A 150 12.34 6.62 1.87
C ALA A 150 13.33 7.70 1.43
N THR A 151 14.07 8.22 2.39
CA THR A 151 15.03 9.30 2.17
C THR A 151 16.44 8.87 2.52
N ASP A 152 17.41 9.28 1.69
CA ASP A 152 18.84 9.26 2.04
C ASP A 152 19.29 10.68 2.39
N PRO A 153 19.39 11.02 3.69
CA PRO A 153 19.73 12.36 4.13
C PRO A 153 21.10 12.85 3.66
N ARG A 154 22.08 11.93 3.56
CA ARG A 154 23.46 12.26 3.19
C ARG A 154 23.61 12.56 1.71
N ARG A 155 22.96 11.73 0.85
CA ARG A 155 22.99 11.92 -0.61
C ARG A 155 21.94 12.93 -1.08
N ARG A 156 21.03 13.33 -0.20
CA ARG A 156 19.86 14.18 -0.49
C ARG A 156 19.07 13.59 -1.66
N GLU A 157 18.68 12.34 -1.50
CA GLU A 157 17.89 11.57 -2.47
C GLU A 157 16.61 11.05 -1.82
N VAL A 158 15.53 11.07 -2.57
CA VAL A 158 14.27 10.45 -2.23
C VAL A 158 14.02 9.27 -3.16
N PHE A 159 13.64 8.15 -2.58
CA PHE A 159 13.29 6.90 -3.24
C PHE A 159 11.81 6.69 -3.10
N THR A 160 11.16 6.26 -4.17
CA THR A 160 9.74 5.88 -4.16
C THR A 160 9.50 4.70 -5.08
N VAL A 161 8.43 3.95 -4.82
CA VAL A 161 7.96 2.86 -5.67
C VAL A 161 6.59 3.18 -6.25
N ASP A 162 6.40 2.85 -7.52
CA ASP A 162 5.09 2.75 -8.13
C ASP A 162 4.56 1.35 -7.89
N ASN A 163 3.32 1.26 -7.41
CA ASN A 163 2.62 0.01 -7.21
C ASN A 163 2.10 -0.54 -8.57
N ASP A 164 0.83 -0.66 -8.76
CA ASP A 164 0.17 -1.43 -9.81
C ASP A 164 0.39 -0.99 -11.27
N ILE A 165 0.83 0.23 -11.52
CA ILE A 165 0.81 0.77 -12.90
C ILE A 165 2.23 0.94 -13.46
N GLY A 166 3.19 1.24 -12.60
CA GLY A 166 4.52 1.66 -13.04
C GLY A 166 5.58 0.57 -12.98
N ASP A 167 5.47 -0.40 -12.08
CA ASP A 167 6.43 -1.49 -11.84
C ASP A 167 7.87 -1.01 -11.73
N ARG A 168 8.08 0.07 -10.98
CA ARG A 168 9.38 0.73 -10.88
C ARG A 168 9.64 1.35 -9.51
N MET A 169 10.90 1.36 -9.14
CA MET A 169 11.43 2.25 -8.12
C MET A 169 12.11 3.43 -8.81
N MET A 170 11.86 4.63 -8.29
CA MET A 170 12.43 5.87 -8.82
C MET A 170 13.17 6.63 -7.75
N VAL A 171 14.23 7.33 -8.17
CA VAL A 171 15.06 8.14 -7.28
C VAL A 171 15.13 9.57 -7.79
N PHE A 172 14.78 10.53 -6.93
CA PHE A 172 14.81 11.96 -7.23
C PHE A 172 15.78 12.68 -6.28
N PRO A 173 16.35 13.83 -6.69
CA PRO A 173 17.08 14.69 -5.77
C PRO A 173 16.12 15.44 -4.86
N TYR A 174 16.62 15.93 -3.71
CA TYR A 174 15.92 16.91 -2.89
C TYR A 174 15.88 18.30 -3.57
N ASP A 175 15.02 19.17 -3.03
CA ASP A 175 14.96 20.60 -3.38
C ASP A 175 14.75 20.86 -4.88
N VAL A 176 14.02 19.96 -5.54
CA VAL A 176 13.54 20.14 -6.90
C VAL A 176 12.02 20.21 -6.91
N ASP A 177 11.48 20.96 -7.84
CA ASP A 177 10.06 21.23 -7.96
C ASP A 177 9.57 20.95 -9.38
N GLY A 178 8.28 20.56 -9.48
CA GLY A 178 7.59 20.42 -10.74
C GLY A 178 7.94 19.13 -11.52
N ASN A 179 7.89 19.22 -12.84
CA ASN A 179 7.95 18.10 -13.77
C ASN A 179 9.40 17.72 -14.13
N VAL A 180 10.07 17.02 -13.22
CA VAL A 180 11.48 16.62 -13.35
C VAL A 180 11.64 15.14 -13.59
N LYS A 181 12.68 14.75 -14.34
CA LYS A 181 13.01 13.32 -14.54
C LYS A 181 13.69 12.75 -13.30
N PRO A 182 13.47 11.47 -12.98
CA PRO A 182 14.22 10.80 -11.93
C PRO A 182 15.72 10.71 -12.30
N LYS A 183 16.57 10.69 -11.29
CA LYS A 183 18.01 10.42 -11.44
C LYS A 183 18.26 8.97 -11.86
N ARG A 184 17.48 8.04 -11.31
CA ARG A 184 17.55 6.61 -11.56
C ARG A 184 16.14 6.02 -11.57
N VAL A 185 15.98 4.99 -12.37
CA VAL A 185 14.78 4.14 -12.40
C VAL A 185 15.25 2.70 -12.36
N LEU A 186 14.67 1.89 -11.50
CA LEU A 186 14.85 0.44 -11.43
C LEU A 186 13.51 -0.23 -11.72
N SER A 187 13.51 -1.21 -12.61
CA SER A 187 12.34 -2.07 -12.80
C SER A 187 12.21 -3.01 -11.60
N VAL A 188 11.02 -3.08 -11.03
CA VAL A 188 10.70 -3.96 -9.90
C VAL A 188 9.50 -4.83 -10.26
N PRO A 189 9.27 -5.96 -9.57
CA PRO A 189 8.07 -6.74 -9.80
C PRO A 189 6.78 -5.96 -9.52
N HIS A 190 5.71 -6.37 -10.18
CA HIS A 190 4.37 -5.82 -9.98
C HIS A 190 3.91 -5.93 -8.52
N GLY A 191 3.22 -4.89 -8.02
CA GLY A 191 2.75 -4.84 -6.65
C GLY A 191 3.81 -4.36 -5.64
N ALA A 192 4.82 -3.59 -6.06
CA ALA A 192 5.78 -2.99 -5.14
C ALA A 192 5.11 -1.95 -4.25
N TRP A 193 5.17 -2.13 -2.92
CA TRP A 193 4.46 -1.26 -1.98
C TRP A 193 5.38 -0.46 -1.06
N GLY A 194 6.08 -1.12 -0.17
CA GLY A 194 6.99 -0.50 0.78
C GLY A 194 8.43 -0.55 0.33
N LEU A 195 9.24 0.38 0.79
CA LEU A 195 10.68 0.33 0.60
C LEU A 195 11.42 0.81 1.84
N ALA A 196 12.56 0.18 2.11
CA ALA A 196 13.44 0.53 3.21
C ALA A 196 14.90 0.59 2.77
N LEU A 197 15.63 1.59 3.27
CA LEU A 197 17.05 1.78 3.00
C LEU A 197 17.89 1.22 4.14
N ASN A 198 18.86 0.35 3.84
CA ASN A 198 19.93 0.00 4.74
C ASN A 198 21.20 0.74 4.32
N LEU A 199 21.47 1.87 4.97
CA LEU A 199 22.63 2.71 4.64
C LEU A 199 23.97 2.10 5.07
N GLN A 200 23.97 1.11 5.97
CA GLN A 200 25.19 0.40 6.40
C GLN A 200 25.60 -0.67 5.38
N ARG A 201 24.61 -1.37 4.80
CA ARG A 201 24.83 -2.41 3.79
C ARG A 201 24.78 -1.90 2.36
N ASP A 202 24.45 -0.63 2.18
CA ASP A 202 24.22 -0.01 0.85
C ASP A 202 23.13 -0.75 0.05
N GLU A 203 21.99 -1.03 0.72
CA GLU A 203 20.90 -1.86 0.19
C GLU A 203 19.55 -1.17 0.29
N ILE A 204 18.63 -1.62 -0.59
CA ILE A 204 17.20 -1.28 -0.58
C ILE A 204 16.43 -2.58 -0.51
N ALA A 205 15.52 -2.73 0.44
CA ALA A 205 14.52 -3.78 0.46
C ALA A 205 13.18 -3.22 0.01
N ILE A 206 12.46 -3.97 -0.83
CA ILE A 206 11.14 -3.63 -1.35
C ILE A 206 10.20 -4.79 -1.04
N SER A 207 9.09 -4.50 -0.36
CA SER A 207 7.97 -5.44 -0.20
C SER A 207 7.11 -5.43 -1.47
N ILE A 208 6.71 -6.62 -1.92
CA ILE A 208 5.97 -6.80 -3.15
C ILE A 208 4.79 -7.70 -2.83
N GLU A 209 3.58 -7.14 -2.88
CA GLU A 209 2.38 -7.73 -2.31
C GLU A 209 1.91 -8.99 -3.06
N HIS A 210 1.64 -8.91 -4.35
CA HIS A 210 1.02 -10.00 -5.09
C HIS A 210 1.80 -11.32 -5.09
N PRO A 211 3.13 -11.32 -5.36
CA PRO A 211 3.91 -12.55 -5.29
C PRO A 211 4.34 -12.92 -3.86
N ASN A 212 3.95 -12.15 -2.83
CA ASN A 212 4.33 -12.37 -1.43
C ASN A 212 5.85 -12.48 -1.24
N ILE A 213 6.61 -11.46 -1.67
CA ILE A 213 8.07 -11.47 -1.60
C ILE A 213 8.65 -10.18 -1.00
N VAL A 214 9.89 -10.29 -0.53
CA VAL A 214 10.76 -9.13 -0.28
C VAL A 214 11.97 -9.24 -1.19
N ALA A 215 12.16 -8.25 -2.06
CA ALA A 215 13.31 -8.16 -2.95
C ALA A 215 14.34 -7.15 -2.41
N VAL A 216 15.59 -7.55 -2.29
CA VAL A 216 16.68 -6.70 -1.79
C VAL A 216 17.67 -6.39 -2.91
N PHE A 217 17.86 -5.13 -3.20
CA PHE A 217 18.73 -4.61 -4.25
C PHE A 217 19.91 -3.83 -3.66
N LYS A 218 20.91 -3.53 -4.49
CA LYS A 218 21.87 -2.47 -4.18
C LYS A 218 21.16 -1.12 -4.14
N ARG A 219 21.60 -0.21 -3.29
CA ARG A 219 20.98 1.13 -3.19
C ARG A 219 21.07 1.96 -4.48
N ASP A 220 22.09 1.74 -5.28
CA ASP A 220 22.30 2.41 -6.56
C ASP A 220 21.84 1.59 -7.78
N ALA A 221 21.12 0.49 -7.56
CA ALA A 221 20.56 -0.33 -8.63
C ALA A 221 19.69 0.49 -9.59
N MET A 222 19.76 0.15 -10.87
CA MET A 222 19.03 0.83 -11.93
C MET A 222 18.72 -0.09 -13.12
N GLY A 223 17.81 0.35 -13.97
CA GLY A 223 17.43 -0.39 -15.17
C GLY A 223 16.79 -1.74 -14.82
N LEU A 224 17.39 -2.83 -15.28
CA LEU A 224 16.93 -4.20 -15.09
C LEU A 224 17.86 -4.99 -14.15
N GLU A 225 18.58 -4.34 -13.26
CA GLU A 225 19.44 -5.03 -12.32
C GLU A 225 18.63 -6.00 -11.46
N ALA A 226 19.11 -7.24 -11.37
CA ALA A 226 18.49 -8.26 -10.53
C ALA A 226 18.67 -7.96 -9.04
N PRO A 227 17.74 -8.37 -8.18
CA PRO A 227 17.93 -8.28 -6.74
C PRO A 227 19.13 -9.12 -6.29
N LYS A 228 19.82 -8.65 -5.26
CA LYS A 228 20.90 -9.42 -4.59
C LYS A 228 20.36 -10.70 -3.96
N ARG A 229 19.15 -10.62 -3.41
CA ARG A 229 18.43 -11.73 -2.78
C ARG A 229 16.93 -11.44 -2.73
N VAL A 230 16.16 -12.52 -2.62
CA VAL A 230 14.70 -12.46 -2.48
C VAL A 230 14.30 -13.38 -1.32
N ILE A 231 13.43 -12.90 -0.43
CA ILE A 231 12.76 -13.71 0.59
C ILE A 231 11.40 -14.09 0.00
N HIS A 232 11.11 -15.39 -0.06
CA HIS A 232 9.87 -15.91 -0.64
C HIS A 232 9.66 -17.37 -0.23
N GLY A 233 8.46 -17.89 -0.40
CA GLY A 233 8.18 -19.31 -0.21
C GLY A 233 7.22 -19.58 0.95
N PRO A 234 6.75 -20.83 1.08
CA PRO A 234 5.64 -21.19 1.98
C PRO A 234 5.98 -21.05 3.47
N HIS A 235 7.26 -21.03 3.83
CA HIS A 235 7.68 -20.85 5.22
C HIS A 235 8.10 -19.40 5.55
N ALA A 236 8.16 -18.54 4.54
CA ALA A 236 8.53 -17.15 4.75
C ALA A 236 7.49 -16.38 5.59
N GLY A 237 6.21 -16.80 5.57
CA GLY A 237 5.16 -16.13 6.34
C GLY A 237 4.85 -14.73 5.83
N LEU A 238 5.15 -14.45 4.56
CA LEU A 238 4.77 -13.24 3.86
C LEU A 238 3.38 -13.44 3.27
N GLU A 239 2.42 -12.61 3.67
CA GLU A 239 1.06 -12.62 3.16
C GLU A 239 0.60 -11.19 2.95
N ASP A 240 0.61 -10.76 1.69
CA ASP A 240 0.29 -9.41 1.27
C ASP A 240 1.18 -8.38 1.99
N PRO A 241 2.52 -8.42 1.76
CA PRO A 241 3.49 -7.61 2.49
C PRO A 241 3.49 -6.15 2.03
N HIS A 242 3.28 -5.22 2.97
CA HIS A 242 3.19 -3.80 2.74
C HIS A 242 4.34 -3.02 3.38
N GLY A 243 4.24 -2.63 4.62
CA GLY A 243 5.27 -1.87 5.31
C GLY A 243 6.54 -2.68 5.52
N ILE A 244 7.70 -2.05 5.33
CA ILE A 244 9.01 -2.70 5.50
C ILE A 244 9.99 -1.71 6.14
N VAL A 245 10.79 -2.19 7.08
CA VAL A 245 11.87 -1.42 7.69
C VAL A 245 13.11 -2.27 7.88
N PHE A 246 14.28 -1.63 7.86
CA PHE A 246 15.54 -2.23 8.32
C PHE A 246 15.83 -1.82 9.77
N ASP A 247 16.07 -2.79 10.60
CA ASP A 247 16.72 -2.60 11.89
C ASP A 247 18.24 -2.74 11.72
N ALA A 248 18.90 -1.62 11.54
CA ALA A 248 20.34 -1.61 11.35
C ALA A 248 21.13 -2.04 12.61
N ALA A 249 20.54 -1.92 13.81
CA ALA A 249 21.17 -2.30 15.07
C ALA A 249 21.12 -3.83 15.31
N ALA A 250 20.00 -4.46 14.95
CA ALA A 250 19.82 -5.90 15.06
C ALA A 250 20.21 -6.66 13.77
N ASP A 251 20.46 -5.92 12.68
CA ASP A 251 20.66 -6.46 11.34
C ASP A 251 19.48 -7.32 10.89
N GLU A 252 18.28 -6.74 10.94
CA GLU A 252 17.01 -7.42 10.61
C GLU A 252 16.17 -6.63 9.60
N ILE A 253 15.36 -7.36 8.84
CA ILE A 253 14.29 -6.84 8.01
C ILE A 253 12.98 -7.15 8.71
N LEU A 254 12.14 -6.15 8.94
CA LEU A 254 10.80 -6.30 9.49
C LEU A 254 9.78 -5.95 8.42
N VAL A 255 8.71 -6.77 8.33
CA VAL A 255 7.67 -6.65 7.30
C VAL A 255 6.30 -6.69 7.94
N ALA A 256 5.45 -5.71 7.62
CA ALA A 256 4.03 -5.75 7.93
C ALA A 256 3.29 -6.49 6.82
N ASN A 257 2.55 -7.52 7.19
CA ASN A 257 1.73 -8.32 6.29
C ASN A 257 0.26 -8.01 6.57
N HIS A 258 -0.49 -7.63 5.55
CA HIS A 258 -1.93 -7.40 5.65
C HIS A 258 -2.69 -8.62 6.16
N GLY A 259 -2.20 -9.79 5.76
CA GLY A 259 -2.94 -11.04 5.86
C GLY A 259 -3.97 -11.17 4.75
N ASN A 260 -4.16 -12.36 4.27
CA ASN A 260 -5.08 -12.62 3.17
C ASN A 260 -5.65 -14.04 3.26
N TRP A 261 -6.67 -14.29 2.45
CA TRP A 261 -7.12 -15.64 2.21
C TRP A 261 -6.15 -16.34 1.25
N ALA A 262 -5.58 -17.47 1.66
CA ALA A 262 -4.66 -18.26 0.86
C ALA A 262 -5.29 -19.62 0.51
N PRO A 263 -5.33 -20.02 -0.77
CA PRO A 263 -5.75 -21.36 -1.14
C PRO A 263 -4.81 -22.42 -0.56
N LEU A 264 -5.32 -23.56 -0.17
CA LEU A 264 -4.51 -24.69 0.34
C LEU A 264 -3.61 -25.28 -0.73
N ASP A 265 -4.02 -25.15 -1.99
CA ASP A 265 -3.24 -25.59 -3.15
C ASP A 265 -3.01 -24.38 -4.07
N ARG A 266 -1.83 -23.79 -3.99
CA ARG A 266 -1.48 -22.58 -4.77
C ARG A 266 -1.16 -22.88 -6.23
N GLU A 267 -0.92 -24.15 -6.59
CA GLU A 267 -0.61 -24.54 -7.98
C GLU A 267 -1.88 -24.66 -8.84
N GLU A 268 -3.06 -24.82 -8.22
CA GLU A 268 -4.33 -25.01 -8.95
C GLU A 268 -5.29 -23.81 -8.86
N ALA A 269 -5.00 -22.83 -7.99
CA ALA A 269 -5.89 -21.72 -7.75
C ALA A 269 -5.48 -20.49 -8.55
N GLY A 270 -6.32 -20.08 -9.48
CA GLY A 270 -6.30 -18.70 -9.98
C GLY A 270 -6.66 -17.70 -8.85
N GLU A 271 -6.09 -16.49 -8.87
CA GLU A 271 -6.43 -15.45 -7.91
C GLU A 271 -7.95 -15.26 -7.80
N GLY A 272 -8.47 -15.29 -6.56
CA GLY A 272 -9.84 -14.91 -6.26
C GLY A 272 -10.91 -16.00 -6.42
N ASP A 273 -10.58 -17.26 -6.61
CA ASP A 273 -11.57 -18.34 -6.59
C ASP A 273 -11.89 -18.79 -5.15
N GLU A 274 -12.86 -18.13 -4.53
CA GLU A 274 -13.36 -18.45 -3.19
C GLU A 274 -13.98 -19.84 -3.06
N THR A 275 -14.15 -20.59 -4.16
CA THR A 275 -14.68 -21.94 -4.15
C THR A 275 -13.64 -23.00 -3.83
N ILE A 276 -12.35 -22.63 -3.89
CA ILE A 276 -11.24 -23.53 -3.57
C ILE A 276 -11.02 -23.54 -2.06
N PRO A 277 -10.83 -24.71 -1.43
CA PRO A 277 -10.51 -24.78 -0.02
C PRO A 277 -9.26 -23.95 0.31
N GLY A 278 -9.38 -23.02 1.25
CA GLY A 278 -8.30 -22.13 1.64
C GLY A 278 -8.32 -21.85 3.14
N ARG A 279 -7.33 -21.09 3.57
CA ARG A 279 -7.24 -20.57 4.92
C ARG A 279 -7.07 -19.06 4.88
N PHE A 280 -7.55 -18.37 5.88
CA PHE A 280 -7.22 -16.96 6.11
C PHE A 280 -5.93 -16.89 6.93
N ASP A 281 -4.89 -16.30 6.36
CA ASP A 281 -3.67 -15.98 7.07
C ASP A 281 -3.82 -14.59 7.70
N PRO A 282 -3.87 -14.51 9.05
CA PRO A 282 -4.16 -13.26 9.72
C PRO A 282 -3.02 -12.25 9.62
N PRO A 283 -3.32 -10.95 9.79
CA PRO A 283 -2.29 -9.90 9.78
C PRO A 283 -1.14 -10.19 10.73
N SER A 284 0.06 -9.82 10.32
CA SER A 284 1.27 -10.08 11.11
C SER A 284 2.37 -9.04 10.88
N ILE A 285 3.37 -9.05 11.78
CA ILE A 285 4.67 -8.44 11.55
C ILE A 285 5.70 -9.55 11.64
N THR A 286 6.44 -9.77 10.57
CA THR A 286 7.50 -10.80 10.49
C THR A 286 8.88 -10.16 10.50
N SER A 287 9.85 -10.78 11.18
CA SER A 287 11.23 -10.32 11.27
C SER A 287 12.18 -11.36 10.72
N TYR A 288 13.15 -10.95 9.92
CA TYR A 288 14.13 -11.83 9.28
C TYR A 288 15.54 -11.32 9.52
N PRO A 289 16.57 -12.20 9.57
CA PRO A 289 17.95 -11.75 9.51
C PRO A 289 18.22 -10.90 8.25
N GLY A 290 19.08 -9.91 8.35
CA GLY A 290 19.41 -9.03 7.21
C GLY A 290 19.90 -9.76 5.96
N GLU A 291 20.47 -10.96 6.12
CA GLU A 291 20.94 -11.83 5.03
C GLU A 291 19.92 -12.87 4.55
N ALA A 292 18.67 -12.83 5.05
CA ALA A 292 17.65 -13.82 4.69
C ALA A 292 17.46 -13.92 3.18
N VAL A 293 17.29 -15.15 2.68
CA VAL A 293 17.13 -15.45 1.25
C VAL A 293 16.28 -16.72 1.07
N GLY A 294 15.55 -16.80 -0.02
CA GLY A 294 14.71 -17.95 -0.35
C GLY A 294 13.58 -18.15 0.67
N ASP A 295 13.27 -19.39 0.96
CA ASP A 295 12.22 -19.79 1.90
C ASP A 295 12.65 -19.66 3.37
N ALA A 296 13.18 -18.49 3.73
CA ALA A 296 13.68 -18.20 5.06
C ALA A 296 12.52 -17.99 6.03
N LYS A 297 12.48 -18.79 7.11
CA LYS A 297 11.50 -18.58 8.19
C LYS A 297 11.79 -17.30 8.95
N PRO A 298 10.77 -16.56 9.36
CA PRO A 298 10.97 -15.42 10.25
C PRO A 298 11.55 -15.87 11.60
N THR A 299 12.41 -15.06 12.17
CA THR A 299 12.95 -15.26 13.53
C THR A 299 11.91 -14.93 14.59
N ARG A 300 11.03 -13.97 14.30
CA ARG A 300 9.90 -13.56 15.12
C ARG A 300 8.69 -13.25 14.25
N THR A 301 7.51 -13.48 14.83
CA THR A 301 6.22 -13.13 14.21
C THR A 301 5.29 -12.58 15.27
N ILE A 302 4.89 -11.32 15.17
CA ILE A 302 3.83 -10.73 15.96
C ILE A 302 2.52 -11.00 15.23
N GLN A 303 1.64 -11.84 15.80
CA GLN A 303 0.39 -12.26 15.18
C GLN A 303 -0.59 -12.77 16.23
N GLY A 304 -1.87 -12.52 16.05
CA GLY A 304 -2.95 -13.05 16.87
C GLY A 304 -3.88 -11.97 17.43
N SER A 305 -4.93 -12.40 18.11
CA SER A 305 -6.05 -11.53 18.53
C SER A 305 -5.68 -10.41 19.52
N GLN A 306 -4.63 -10.59 20.30
CA GLN A 306 -4.19 -9.57 21.26
C GLN A 306 -3.38 -8.45 20.60
N THR A 307 -2.86 -8.67 19.39
CA THR A 307 -2.03 -7.69 18.69
C THR A 307 -2.82 -6.49 18.18
N HIS A 308 -4.12 -6.63 18.01
CA HIS A 308 -5.01 -5.65 17.36
C HIS A 308 -4.62 -5.28 15.92
N LEU A 309 -3.75 -6.06 15.27
CA LEU A 309 -3.39 -5.85 13.88
C LEU A 309 -4.63 -6.04 12.99
N ASN A 310 -4.89 -5.05 12.14
CA ASN A 310 -5.98 -5.04 11.17
C ASN A 310 -5.55 -4.19 9.97
N TRP A 311 -5.16 -4.84 8.89
CA TRP A 311 -4.56 -4.22 7.71
C TRP A 311 -3.39 -3.30 8.08
N PRO A 312 -2.31 -3.85 8.66
CA PRO A 312 -1.11 -3.06 8.97
C PRO A 312 -0.43 -2.61 7.67
N MET A 313 -0.28 -1.31 7.51
CA MET A 313 0.30 -0.64 6.35
C MET A 313 1.75 -0.26 6.62
N GLY A 314 2.09 1.02 6.60
CA GLY A 314 3.42 1.52 6.86
C GLY A 314 3.91 1.24 8.28
N MET A 315 5.21 1.05 8.39
CA MET A 315 5.91 0.89 9.68
C MET A 315 7.06 1.88 9.81
N SER A 316 7.40 2.18 11.06
CA SER A 316 8.61 2.91 11.42
C SER A 316 9.29 2.27 12.63
N LEU A 317 10.60 2.28 12.64
CA LEU A 317 11.42 1.73 13.73
C LEU A 317 12.04 2.86 14.55
N ASP A 318 11.85 2.81 15.86
CA ASP A 318 12.59 3.60 16.84
C ASP A 318 13.59 2.71 17.58
N ALA A 319 14.77 2.56 16.98
CA ALA A 319 15.83 1.74 17.59
C ALA A 319 16.39 2.35 18.88
N LEU A 320 16.21 3.68 19.10
CA LEU A 320 16.67 4.35 20.32
C LEU A 320 15.80 3.97 21.53
N HIS A 321 14.49 3.79 21.32
CA HIS A 321 13.54 3.50 22.37
C HIS A 321 12.97 2.07 22.32
N ASP A 322 13.55 1.22 21.45
CA ASP A 322 13.19 -0.19 21.32
C ASP A 322 11.74 -0.42 20.85
N GLU A 323 11.26 0.39 19.89
CA GLU A 323 9.85 0.39 19.47
C GLU A 323 9.67 0.18 17.95
N ILE A 324 8.60 -0.54 17.61
CA ILE A 324 8.05 -0.64 16.25
C ILE A 324 6.71 0.09 16.26
N VAL A 325 6.53 1.02 15.33
CA VAL A 325 5.28 1.77 15.17
C VAL A 325 4.62 1.38 13.85
N VAL A 326 3.32 1.12 13.89
CA VAL A 326 2.56 0.55 12.77
C VAL A 326 1.32 1.38 12.49
N ALA A 327 1.14 1.78 11.24
CA ALA A 327 -0.13 2.31 10.75
C ALA A 327 -1.13 1.17 10.59
N ASN A 328 -2.19 1.15 11.37
CA ASN A 328 -3.19 0.08 11.43
C ASN A 328 -4.47 0.57 10.73
N TYR A 329 -4.48 0.45 9.39
CA TYR A 329 -5.46 1.08 8.50
C TYR A 329 -6.90 0.64 8.79
N GLY A 330 -7.13 -0.67 8.92
CA GLY A 330 -8.48 -1.24 9.07
C GLY A 330 -9.19 -0.83 10.36
N ASP A 331 -8.44 -0.29 11.34
CA ASP A 331 -8.97 0.09 12.65
C ASP A 331 -8.78 1.58 12.98
N ASN A 332 -8.32 2.39 12.02
CA ASN A 332 -8.01 3.81 12.20
C ASN A 332 -7.17 4.05 13.46
N SER A 333 -6.08 3.30 13.61
CA SER A 333 -5.22 3.36 14.78
C SER A 333 -3.74 3.35 14.42
N VAL A 334 -2.90 3.72 15.38
CA VAL A 334 -1.48 3.44 15.36
C VAL A 334 -1.16 2.54 16.53
N LEU A 335 -0.44 1.45 16.25
CA LEU A 335 -0.01 0.47 17.24
C LEU A 335 1.48 0.60 17.47
N VAL A 336 1.91 0.42 18.72
CA VAL A 336 3.33 0.42 19.08
C VAL A 336 3.65 -0.87 19.82
N PHE A 337 4.68 -1.57 19.36
CA PHE A 337 5.20 -2.80 19.96
C PHE A 337 6.67 -2.62 20.36
N HIS A 338 7.18 -3.48 21.22
CA HIS A 338 8.63 -3.60 21.40
C HIS A 338 9.27 -4.33 20.22
N ARG A 339 10.50 -3.98 19.89
CA ARG A 339 11.25 -4.62 18.79
C ARG A 339 11.42 -6.14 18.97
N ALA A 340 11.53 -6.58 20.23
CA ALA A 340 11.73 -7.98 20.57
C ALA A 340 10.41 -8.77 20.70
N ASP A 341 9.26 -8.15 20.52
CA ASP A 341 7.96 -8.81 20.65
C ASP A 341 7.81 -9.97 19.65
N ASN A 342 7.15 -11.03 20.12
CA ASN A 342 6.92 -12.25 19.34
C ASN A 342 5.63 -12.93 19.80
N GLY A 343 4.87 -13.52 18.88
CA GLY A 343 3.62 -14.20 19.15
C GLY A 343 2.42 -13.28 19.34
N ASN A 344 1.43 -13.76 20.09
CA ASN A 344 0.17 -13.06 20.34
C ASN A 344 0.31 -12.09 21.53
N VAL A 345 0.94 -10.95 21.31
CA VAL A 345 1.20 -9.93 22.34
C VAL A 345 0.36 -8.68 22.08
N ALA A 346 -0.03 -8.00 23.16
CA ALA A 346 -0.71 -6.72 23.06
C ALA A 346 0.29 -5.59 22.75
N PRO A 347 -0.09 -4.57 21.95
CA PRO A 347 0.74 -3.40 21.77
C PRO A 347 0.96 -2.66 23.09
N VAL A 348 2.17 -2.11 23.29
CA VAL A 348 2.49 -1.31 24.49
C VAL A 348 1.76 0.03 24.49
N ARG A 349 1.41 0.56 23.33
CA ARG A 349 0.58 1.75 23.15
C ARG A 349 -0.32 1.62 21.95
N VAL A 350 -1.50 2.23 22.05
CA VAL A 350 -2.47 2.39 20.96
C VAL A 350 -2.90 3.84 20.90
N ILE A 351 -2.81 4.47 19.72
CA ILE A 351 -3.38 5.80 19.45
C ILE A 351 -4.62 5.57 18.60
N ARG A 352 -5.81 5.85 19.16
CA ARG A 352 -7.09 5.60 18.51
C ARG A 352 -8.20 6.44 19.11
N GLY A 353 -9.16 6.84 18.30
CA GLY A 353 -10.39 7.53 18.72
C GLY A 353 -10.61 8.82 17.95
N GLU A 354 -11.80 9.40 18.10
CA GLU A 354 -12.27 10.54 17.30
C GLU A 354 -11.40 11.80 17.46
N GLN A 355 -10.79 12.01 18.62
CA GLN A 355 -9.95 13.19 18.85
C GLN A 355 -8.60 13.09 18.14
N THR A 356 -8.17 11.89 17.76
CA THR A 356 -6.86 11.68 17.13
C THR A 356 -6.77 12.27 15.72
N GLY A 357 -7.91 12.38 15.03
CA GLY A 357 -7.92 12.73 13.61
C GLY A 357 -7.25 11.69 12.72
N ILE A 358 -7.04 10.46 13.20
CA ILE A 358 -6.52 9.35 12.38
C ILE A 358 -7.67 8.78 11.55
N LEU A 359 -7.49 8.80 10.21
CA LEU A 359 -8.49 8.32 9.27
C LEU A 359 -7.84 7.63 8.06
N GLY A 360 -7.88 6.30 8.03
CA GLY A 360 -7.19 5.49 7.03
C GLY A 360 -5.68 5.73 7.05
N PRO A 361 -4.98 5.42 8.17
CA PRO A 361 -3.54 5.66 8.28
C PRO A 361 -2.77 4.72 7.34
N MET A 362 -1.96 5.30 6.45
CA MET A 362 -1.14 4.55 5.49
C MET A 362 0.34 4.53 5.86
N GLY A 363 0.88 5.67 6.24
CA GLY A 363 2.29 5.80 6.60
C GLY A 363 2.47 6.29 8.03
N VAL A 364 3.55 5.83 8.65
CA VAL A 364 4.05 6.35 9.93
C VAL A 364 5.55 6.61 9.83
N ALA A 365 6.02 7.65 10.49
CA ALA A 365 7.44 7.94 10.63
C ALA A 365 7.75 8.55 12.00
N ILE A 366 8.85 8.13 12.59
CA ILE A 366 9.33 8.64 13.88
C ILE A 366 10.44 9.65 13.64
N ASP A 367 10.30 10.82 14.26
CA ASP A 367 11.32 11.81 14.42
C ASP A 367 11.86 11.75 15.86
N THR A 368 12.94 11.03 16.06
CA THR A 368 13.58 10.88 17.37
C THR A 368 14.27 12.16 17.85
N GLN A 369 14.59 13.08 16.94
CA GLN A 369 15.22 14.35 17.28
C GLN A 369 14.24 15.32 17.92
N ASN A 370 12.99 15.37 17.42
CA ASN A 370 11.94 16.25 17.91
C ASN A 370 10.93 15.54 18.82
N ASP A 371 11.12 14.25 19.11
CA ASP A 371 10.22 13.39 19.89
C ASP A 371 8.80 13.38 19.32
N GLU A 372 8.68 13.15 18.00
CA GLU A 372 7.43 13.22 17.27
C GLU A 372 7.15 11.96 16.44
N LEU A 373 5.85 11.69 16.31
CA LEU A 373 5.30 10.64 15.47
C LEU A 373 4.41 11.28 14.41
N TRP A 374 4.75 11.06 13.14
CA TRP A 374 3.99 11.47 11.97
C TRP A 374 3.13 10.33 11.46
N VAL A 375 1.88 10.63 11.10
CA VAL A 375 0.92 9.66 10.55
C VAL A 375 0.24 10.30 9.34
N THR A 376 0.32 9.68 8.17
CA THR A 376 -0.43 10.10 6.98
C THR A 376 -1.81 9.48 6.96
N ASN A 377 -2.82 10.29 6.68
CA ASN A 377 -4.22 9.91 6.55
C ASN A 377 -4.62 9.89 5.07
N TYR A 378 -4.83 8.72 4.52
CA TYR A 378 -5.23 8.57 3.13
C TYR A 378 -6.63 9.13 2.84
N ARG A 379 -7.54 9.03 3.83
CA ARG A 379 -8.97 9.33 3.64
C ARG A 379 -9.38 10.77 3.92
N ASP A 380 -8.48 11.66 4.32
CA ASP A 380 -8.87 13.05 4.65
C ASP A 380 -7.85 14.11 4.23
N HIS A 381 -6.97 13.83 3.28
CA HIS A 381 -5.98 14.76 2.75
C HIS A 381 -5.07 15.39 3.82
N SER A 382 -4.73 14.63 4.87
CA SER A 382 -3.94 15.17 5.98
C SER A 382 -2.84 14.23 6.47
N ALA A 383 -1.90 14.80 7.21
CA ALA A 383 -1.03 14.08 8.11
C ALA A 383 -1.17 14.69 9.51
N VAL A 384 -1.18 13.84 10.53
CA VAL A 384 -1.27 14.25 11.93
C VAL A 384 0.03 13.96 12.66
N VAL A 385 0.40 14.85 13.59
CA VAL A 385 1.66 14.75 14.33
C VAL A 385 1.37 14.67 15.81
N PHE A 386 1.87 13.62 16.44
CA PHE A 386 1.75 13.38 17.87
C PHE A 386 3.10 13.51 18.58
N SER A 387 3.10 13.54 19.91
CA SER A 387 4.28 13.14 20.66
C SER A 387 4.59 11.67 20.38
N ARG A 388 5.86 11.30 20.31
CA ARG A 388 6.29 9.91 20.13
C ARG A 388 5.68 8.98 21.17
N THR A 389 5.50 9.46 22.41
CA THR A 389 4.94 8.70 23.53
C THR A 389 3.42 8.76 23.64
N ALA A 390 2.73 9.31 22.64
CA ALA A 390 1.28 9.42 22.61
C ALA A 390 0.57 8.08 22.78
N THR A 391 -0.59 8.10 23.48
CA THR A 391 -1.44 6.93 23.64
C THR A 391 -2.90 7.34 23.86
N GLY A 392 -3.84 6.48 23.49
CA GLY A 392 -5.27 6.68 23.69
C GLY A 392 -5.90 7.65 22.69
N ASN A 393 -7.05 8.21 23.10
CA ASN A 393 -7.83 9.15 22.28
C ASN A 393 -7.40 10.59 22.55
N ILE A 394 -6.31 11.04 21.94
CA ILE A 394 -5.73 12.36 22.16
C ILE A 394 -5.67 13.17 20.87
N ALA A 395 -5.77 14.48 20.96
CA ALA A 395 -5.59 15.38 19.83
C ALA A 395 -4.11 15.43 19.38
N PRO A 396 -3.83 15.56 18.06
CA PRO A 396 -2.48 15.73 17.57
C PRO A 396 -1.89 17.08 18.01
N LYS A 397 -0.57 17.16 18.07
CA LYS A 397 0.17 18.43 18.29
C LYS A 397 -0.09 19.43 17.17
N ARG A 398 -0.14 18.94 15.93
CA ARG A 398 -0.41 19.72 14.72
C ARG A 398 -0.89 18.83 13.58
N ILE A 399 -1.49 19.45 12.59
CA ILE A 399 -2.02 18.81 11.38
C ILE A 399 -1.42 19.51 10.18
N VAL A 400 -0.85 18.76 9.25
CA VAL A 400 -0.55 19.15 7.88
C VAL A 400 -1.74 18.77 7.03
N ARG A 401 -2.39 19.74 6.40
CA ARG A 401 -3.61 19.52 5.64
C ARG A 401 -3.48 20.08 4.23
N ASN A 402 -3.87 19.29 3.25
CA ASN A 402 -3.78 19.68 1.83
C ASN A 402 -5.10 20.09 1.21
N ALA A 403 -6.22 19.93 1.91
CA ALA A 403 -7.55 20.32 1.47
C ALA A 403 -8.31 21.02 2.61
N PRO A 404 -9.34 21.82 2.33
CA PRO A 404 -10.24 22.33 3.37
C PRO A 404 -10.83 21.17 4.19
N PRO A 405 -11.06 21.36 5.51
CA PRO A 405 -11.72 20.35 6.33
C PRO A 405 -13.06 19.91 5.75
N GLY A 406 -13.33 18.61 5.78
CA GLY A 406 -14.56 18.03 5.22
C GLY A 406 -14.53 17.81 3.70
N THR A 407 -13.43 18.10 3.02
CA THR A 407 -13.24 17.69 1.62
C THR A 407 -13.16 16.17 1.55
N PRO A 408 -14.00 15.49 0.78
CA PRO A 408 -13.91 14.05 0.60
C PRO A 408 -12.59 13.68 -0.07
N ALA A 409 -11.88 12.70 0.44
CA ALA A 409 -10.79 12.05 -0.28
C ALA A 409 -11.40 11.03 -1.24
N VAL A 410 -11.13 11.22 -2.52
CA VAL A 410 -11.56 10.29 -3.57
C VAL A 410 -10.35 9.42 -3.89
N GLY A 411 -10.37 8.19 -3.40
CA GLY A 411 -9.39 7.20 -3.82
C GLY A 411 -9.71 6.76 -5.24
N PHE A 412 -9.04 7.33 -6.23
CA PHE A 412 -8.97 6.73 -7.55
C PHE A 412 -7.84 5.71 -7.50
N GLY A 413 -8.17 4.45 -7.67
CA GLY A 413 -7.20 3.36 -7.77
C GLY A 413 -7.18 2.84 -9.20
N ASN A 414 -6.60 1.69 -9.39
CA ASN A 414 -6.58 0.98 -10.68
C ASN A 414 -7.97 0.96 -11.32
N PRO A 415 -8.07 1.04 -12.66
CA PRO A 415 -9.34 1.01 -13.35
C PRO A 415 -10.07 -0.30 -13.07
N GLY A 416 -10.85 -0.32 -11.98
CA GLY A 416 -11.58 -1.50 -11.50
C GLY A 416 -12.97 -1.67 -12.10
N ALA A 417 -13.45 -0.69 -12.87
CA ALA A 417 -14.79 -0.72 -13.45
C ALA A 417 -14.83 0.07 -14.76
N ILE A 418 -15.83 -0.24 -15.58
CA ILE A 418 -16.14 0.52 -16.78
C ILE A 418 -17.65 0.74 -16.85
N ALA A 419 -18.07 1.95 -17.16
CA ALA A 419 -19.46 2.29 -17.38
C ALA A 419 -19.66 2.94 -18.75
N TYR A 420 -20.81 2.68 -19.38
CA TYR A 420 -21.16 3.30 -20.64
C TYR A 420 -22.35 4.22 -20.47
N ASP A 421 -22.15 5.52 -20.72
CA ASP A 421 -23.24 6.49 -20.81
C ASP A 421 -23.86 6.40 -22.21
N SER A 422 -24.95 5.67 -22.34
CA SER A 422 -25.65 5.47 -23.60
C SER A 422 -26.26 6.76 -24.18
N LYS A 423 -26.55 7.75 -23.33
CA LYS A 423 -27.10 9.04 -23.75
C LYS A 423 -26.02 9.91 -24.39
N ARG A 424 -24.82 9.95 -23.82
CA ARG A 424 -23.69 10.73 -24.34
C ARG A 424 -22.78 9.93 -25.26
N LYS A 425 -22.94 8.60 -25.30
CA LYS A 425 -22.08 7.65 -26.03
C LYS A 425 -20.61 7.75 -25.57
N GLU A 426 -20.41 7.87 -24.29
CA GLU A 426 -19.11 7.98 -23.63
C GLU A 426 -18.84 6.76 -22.77
N ILE A 427 -17.58 6.35 -22.73
CA ILE A 427 -17.07 5.36 -21.80
C ILE A 427 -16.45 6.11 -20.62
N LEU A 428 -16.80 5.71 -19.40
CA LEU A 428 -16.30 6.23 -18.14
C LEU A 428 -15.43 5.17 -17.51
N VAL A 429 -14.17 5.48 -17.28
CA VAL A 429 -13.20 4.59 -16.64
C VAL A 429 -12.62 5.33 -15.44
N PRO A 430 -12.78 4.82 -14.21
CA PRO A 430 -12.02 5.32 -13.07
C PRO A 430 -10.55 4.89 -13.23
N ASN A 431 -9.66 5.77 -12.83
CA ASN A 431 -8.22 5.52 -12.88
C ASN A 431 -7.61 5.89 -11.53
#